data_4bdbf72fb818d85be2d6c7ffec9c14f2
#
_entry.id   4bdbf72fb818d85be2d6c7ffec9c14f2
#
_cell.length_a   1.000
_cell.length_b   1.000
_cell.length_c   1.000
_cell.angle_alpha   90.00
_cell.angle_beta   90.00
_cell.angle_gamma   90.00
#
_symmetry.space_group_name_H-M   'P 1'
#
loop_
_entity.id
_entity.type
_entity.pdbx_description
1 polymer ?
#
loop_
_entity_poly.entity_id
_entity_poly.type
_entity_poly.pdbx_seq_one_letter_code
_entity_poly.pdbx_strand_id
1 'polypeptide(L)'
;MKKVTFALFFCFGVFTCMYGQTKKDTIKELFQLMKDDSTSTKLMDSLLPVLTQKANQGMDSTAKAKVQDKMQAIMIPVKKMIQRIQEDRLNLYDKYFTQEEIDDMIAYYKSPVGRKYVRMKPDITKEIVMKVITEYLPEMKKEMKVE
;
A
#
# COMPACT_ATOMS: atom_id res chain seq x y z
N MET A 1 -0.21 -10.42 -70.97
CA MET A 1 -0.66 -9.23 -70.21
C MET A 1 -1.16 -9.70 -68.85
N LYS A 2 -0.34 -9.62 -67.82
CA LYS A 2 -0.64 -10.06 -66.45
C LYS A 2 -0.99 -8.83 -65.61
N LYS A 3 -2.26 -8.76 -65.19
CA LYS A 3 -2.73 -7.70 -64.30
C LYS A 3 -2.25 -7.99 -62.88
N VAL A 4 -1.34 -7.18 -62.38
CA VAL A 4 -0.90 -7.19 -60.98
C VAL A 4 -1.88 -6.34 -60.20
N THR A 5 -2.73 -7.00 -59.41
CA THR A 5 -3.64 -6.34 -58.48
C THR A 5 -2.87 -6.00 -57.24
N PHE A 6 -2.56 -4.72 -57.04
CA PHE A 6 -1.89 -4.17 -55.84
C PHE A 6 -2.94 -4.09 -54.72
N ALA A 7 -2.95 -5.07 -53.84
CA ALA A 7 -3.76 -5.04 -52.63
C ALA A 7 -3.14 -4.05 -51.61
N LEU A 8 -3.73 -2.87 -51.55
CA LEU A 8 -3.44 -1.87 -50.51
C LEU A 8 -3.97 -2.43 -49.18
N PHE A 9 -3.04 -2.94 -48.36
CA PHE A 9 -3.32 -3.34 -46.98
C PHE A 9 -3.48 -2.04 -46.15
N PHE A 10 -4.74 -1.64 -46.02
CA PHE A 10 -5.14 -0.51 -45.19
C PHE A 10 -4.98 -0.95 -43.73
N CYS A 11 -3.79 -0.72 -43.15
CA CYS A 11 -3.60 -0.82 -41.72
C CYS A 11 -4.48 0.22 -41.01
N PHE A 12 -5.69 -0.20 -40.71
CA PHE A 12 -6.57 0.52 -39.81
C PHE A 12 -5.96 0.42 -38.41
N GLY A 13 -5.08 1.39 -38.10
CA GLY A 13 -4.61 1.62 -36.75
C GLY A 13 -5.83 1.88 -35.88
N VAL A 14 -6.17 0.91 -35.05
CA VAL A 14 -7.11 1.10 -33.95
C VAL A 14 -6.45 2.07 -33.00
N PHE A 15 -6.64 3.36 -33.26
CA PHE A 15 -6.45 4.40 -32.28
C PHE A 15 -7.50 4.14 -31.18
N THR A 16 -7.21 3.24 -30.27
CA THR A 16 -7.94 3.18 -29.01
C THR A 16 -7.77 4.56 -28.39
N CYS A 17 -8.85 5.34 -28.36
CA CYS A 17 -8.96 6.51 -27.53
C CYS A 17 -8.63 6.08 -26.10
N MET A 18 -7.37 6.19 -25.72
CA MET A 18 -7.00 6.25 -24.33
C MET A 18 -7.66 7.52 -23.80
N TYR A 19 -8.81 7.37 -23.18
CA TYR A 19 -9.33 8.37 -22.27
C TYR A 19 -8.16 8.75 -21.39
N GLY A 20 -7.72 10.03 -21.49
CA GLY A 20 -6.47 10.49 -20.91
C GLY A 20 -6.49 10.33 -19.40
N GLN A 21 -6.01 9.20 -18.95
CA GLN A 21 -5.72 8.98 -17.55
C GLN A 21 -4.68 10.02 -17.14
N THR A 22 -4.97 10.84 -16.15
CA THR A 22 -3.99 11.83 -15.67
C THR A 22 -2.82 11.06 -15.04
N LYS A 23 -1.62 11.63 -15.08
CA LYS A 23 -0.44 11.04 -14.40
C LYS A 23 -0.75 10.71 -12.94
N LYS A 24 -1.52 11.54 -12.26
CA LYS A 24 -1.97 11.28 -10.88
C LYS A 24 -2.87 10.05 -10.75
N ASP A 25 -3.68 9.75 -11.74
CA ASP A 25 -4.52 8.54 -11.72
C ASP A 25 -3.67 7.30 -11.98
N THR A 26 -2.67 7.39 -12.85
CA THR A 26 -1.67 6.33 -13.07
C THR A 26 -0.86 6.05 -11.79
N ILE A 27 -0.47 7.09 -11.04
CA ILE A 27 0.20 6.94 -9.74
C ILE A 27 -0.71 6.25 -8.72
N LYS A 28 -2.00 6.57 -8.68
CA LYS A 28 -2.96 5.87 -7.80
C LYS A 28 -3.07 4.38 -8.15
N GLU A 29 -3.10 4.04 -9.45
CA GLU A 29 -3.06 2.65 -9.91
C GLU A 29 -1.78 1.94 -9.43
N LEU A 30 -0.62 2.58 -9.57
CA LEU A 30 0.65 2.06 -9.05
C LEU A 30 0.55 1.75 -7.55
N PHE A 31 0.02 2.68 -6.73
CA PHE A 31 -0.14 2.47 -5.29
C PHE A 31 -1.05 1.28 -4.97
N GLN A 32 -2.15 1.11 -5.72
CA GLN A 32 -3.03 -0.05 -5.57
C GLN A 32 -2.31 -1.38 -5.87
N LEU A 33 -1.49 -1.41 -6.93
CA LEU A 33 -0.70 -2.59 -7.28
C LEU A 33 0.37 -2.93 -6.23
N MET A 34 1.02 -1.91 -5.67
CA MET A 34 1.96 -2.05 -4.57
C MET A 34 1.31 -2.50 -3.27
N LYS A 35 -0.02 -2.42 -3.15
CA LYS A 35 -0.81 -2.61 -1.92
C LYS A 35 -0.36 -1.70 -0.76
N ASP A 36 0.29 -0.60 -1.08
CA ASP A 36 0.83 0.33 -0.09
C ASP A 36 -0.25 1.18 0.56
N ASP A 37 -1.31 1.52 -0.18
CA ASP A 37 -2.40 2.37 0.33
C ASP A 37 -3.23 1.73 1.41
N SER A 38 -3.22 0.39 1.44
CA SER A 38 -4.07 -0.35 2.38
C SER A 38 -3.41 -0.63 3.71
N THR A 39 -2.07 -0.52 3.81
CA THR A 39 -1.36 -1.02 4.99
C THR A 39 -1.55 -0.08 6.19
N SER A 40 -1.43 1.24 6.00
CA SER A 40 -1.60 2.20 7.10
C SER A 40 -3.05 2.30 7.56
N THR A 41 -4.00 2.38 6.63
CA THR A 41 -5.43 2.49 6.95
C THR A 41 -5.97 1.16 7.48
N LYS A 42 -5.63 0.03 6.84
CA LYS A 42 -6.04 -1.30 7.31
C LYS A 42 -5.39 -1.70 8.62
N LEU A 43 -4.11 -1.34 8.83
CA LEU A 43 -3.45 -1.56 10.11
C LEU A 43 -4.18 -0.78 11.21
N MET A 44 -4.52 0.47 10.96
CA MET A 44 -5.27 1.30 11.90
C MET A 44 -6.67 0.74 12.16
N ASP A 45 -7.40 0.36 11.11
CA ASP A 45 -8.73 -0.22 11.21
C ASP A 45 -8.73 -1.59 11.93
N SER A 46 -7.64 -2.36 11.83
CA SER A 46 -7.50 -3.64 12.53
C SER A 46 -6.99 -3.49 13.96
N LEU A 47 -6.12 -2.52 14.23
CA LEU A 47 -5.57 -2.29 15.59
C LEU A 47 -6.58 -1.60 16.50
N LEU A 48 -7.40 -0.70 15.97
CA LEU A 48 -8.34 0.09 16.75
C LEU A 48 -9.31 -0.76 17.59
N PRO A 49 -9.99 -1.78 17.04
CA PRO A 49 -10.85 -2.67 17.83
C PRO A 49 -10.08 -3.41 18.93
N VAL A 50 -8.87 -3.87 18.63
CA VAL A 50 -8.02 -4.59 19.60
C VAL A 50 -7.57 -3.68 20.74
N LEU A 51 -7.15 -2.46 20.43
CA LEU A 51 -6.76 -1.47 21.45
C LEU A 51 -7.96 -1.04 22.29
N THR A 52 -9.12 -0.82 21.67
CA THR A 52 -10.35 -0.48 22.36
C THR A 52 -10.81 -1.63 23.28
N GLN A 53 -10.72 -2.87 22.81
CA GLN A 53 -11.05 -4.05 23.62
C GLN A 53 -10.12 -4.18 24.82
N LYS A 54 -8.81 -4.02 24.64
CA LYS A 54 -7.84 -4.06 25.74
C LYS A 54 -8.05 -2.91 26.72
N ALA A 55 -8.28 -1.70 26.23
CA ALA A 55 -8.54 -0.53 27.07
C ALA A 55 -9.83 -0.69 27.91
N ASN A 56 -10.82 -1.44 27.42
CA ASN A 56 -12.09 -1.66 28.09
C ASN A 56 -12.10 -2.83 29.09
N GLN A 57 -10.99 -3.61 29.17
CA GLN A 57 -10.91 -4.72 30.14
C GLN A 57 -10.90 -4.20 31.59
N GLY A 58 -11.86 -4.70 32.37
CA GLY A 58 -11.98 -4.35 33.80
C GLY A 58 -12.66 -3.01 34.09
N MET A 59 -13.19 -2.30 33.08
CA MET A 59 -13.88 -1.03 33.25
C MET A 59 -15.42 -1.20 33.35
N ASP A 60 -16.05 -0.33 34.12
CA ASP A 60 -17.50 -0.20 34.13
C ASP A 60 -18.05 0.44 32.83
N SER A 61 -19.38 0.44 32.67
CA SER A 61 -20.02 0.96 31.43
C SER A 61 -19.76 2.45 31.19
N THR A 62 -19.67 3.24 32.25
CA THR A 62 -19.45 4.70 32.16
C THR A 62 -18.00 5.03 31.77
N ALA A 63 -17.03 4.30 32.32
CA ALA A 63 -15.64 4.42 31.97
C ALA A 63 -15.38 3.98 30.53
N LYS A 64 -16.03 2.90 30.08
CA LYS A 64 -15.98 2.43 28.67
C LYS A 64 -16.46 3.49 27.68
N ALA A 65 -17.61 4.14 27.96
CA ALA A 65 -18.13 5.21 27.11
C ALA A 65 -17.14 6.37 27.00
N LYS A 66 -16.55 6.82 28.09
CA LYS A 66 -15.53 7.89 28.09
C LYS A 66 -14.26 7.53 27.30
N VAL A 67 -13.81 6.28 27.38
CA VAL A 67 -12.66 5.79 26.58
C VAL A 67 -13.02 5.79 25.10
N GLN A 68 -14.22 5.35 24.75
CA GLN A 68 -14.67 5.32 23.38
C GLN A 68 -14.79 6.71 22.76
N ASP A 69 -15.36 7.67 23.50
CA ASP A 69 -15.44 9.07 23.06
C ASP A 69 -14.06 9.70 22.85
N LYS A 70 -13.14 9.50 23.78
CA LYS A 70 -11.74 9.95 23.64
C LYS A 70 -11.05 9.31 22.46
N MET A 71 -11.26 8.01 22.22
CA MET A 71 -10.69 7.29 21.09
C MET A 71 -11.22 7.84 19.76
N GLN A 72 -12.53 8.09 19.66
CA GLN A 72 -13.12 8.71 18.47
C GLN A 72 -12.60 10.14 18.24
N ALA A 73 -12.45 10.94 19.30
CA ALA A 73 -11.90 12.29 19.20
C ALA A 73 -10.46 12.30 18.65
N ILE A 74 -9.65 11.30 18.98
CA ILE A 74 -8.28 11.14 18.45
C ILE A 74 -8.32 10.63 17.02
N MET A 75 -9.27 9.75 16.66
CA MET A 75 -9.32 9.12 15.34
C MET A 75 -9.63 10.10 14.21
N ILE A 76 -10.42 11.14 14.44
CA ILE A 76 -10.74 12.14 13.41
C ILE A 76 -9.48 12.85 12.91
N PRO A 77 -8.64 13.46 13.78
CA PRO A 77 -7.39 14.09 13.35
C PRO A 77 -6.40 13.10 12.75
N VAL A 78 -6.33 11.86 13.26
CA VAL A 78 -5.47 10.82 12.70
C VAL A 78 -5.88 10.46 11.27
N LYS A 79 -7.17 10.27 10.99
CA LYS A 79 -7.67 10.01 9.63
C LYS A 79 -7.34 11.18 8.68
N LYS A 80 -7.53 12.42 9.11
CA LYS A 80 -7.13 13.60 8.32
C LYS A 80 -5.63 13.63 8.04
N MET A 81 -4.80 13.31 9.02
CA MET A 81 -3.35 13.23 8.84
C MET A 81 -2.98 12.15 7.82
N ILE A 82 -3.57 10.96 7.89
CA ILE A 82 -3.33 9.89 6.92
C ILE A 82 -3.72 10.33 5.50
N GLN A 83 -4.88 10.99 5.32
CA GLN A 83 -5.30 11.51 4.02
C GLN A 83 -4.29 12.52 3.46
N ARG A 84 -3.82 13.46 4.27
CA ARG A 84 -2.79 14.42 3.85
C ARG A 84 -1.48 13.74 3.46
N ILE A 85 -1.04 12.73 4.21
CA ILE A 85 0.15 11.95 3.87
C ILE A 85 -0.03 11.27 2.49
N GLN A 86 -1.21 10.74 2.19
CA GLN A 86 -1.49 10.13 0.88
C GLN A 86 -1.47 11.16 -0.26
N GLU A 87 -2.03 12.35 -0.03
CA GLU A 87 -1.99 13.45 -1.01
C GLU A 87 -0.55 13.93 -1.25
N ASP A 88 0.22 14.14 -0.19
CA ASP A 88 1.63 14.54 -0.27
C ASP A 88 2.45 13.49 -1.01
N ARG A 89 2.24 12.20 -0.71
CA ARG A 89 2.90 11.10 -1.39
C ARG A 89 2.59 11.11 -2.89
N LEU A 90 1.33 11.29 -3.28
CA LEU A 90 0.93 11.39 -4.68
C LEU A 90 1.63 12.55 -5.39
N ASN A 91 1.70 13.72 -4.74
CA ASN A 91 2.38 14.90 -5.28
C ASN A 91 3.91 14.69 -5.39
N LEU A 92 4.52 13.96 -4.45
CA LEU A 92 5.95 13.63 -4.51
C LEU A 92 6.25 12.66 -5.67
N TYR A 93 5.42 11.65 -5.91
CA TYR A 93 5.57 10.77 -7.07
C TYR A 93 5.38 11.53 -8.37
N ASP A 94 4.37 12.42 -8.45
CA ASP A 94 4.15 13.27 -9.61
C ASP A 94 5.35 14.21 -9.89
N LYS A 95 6.02 14.67 -8.84
CA LYS A 95 7.20 15.53 -8.95
C LYS A 95 8.47 14.79 -9.37
N TYR A 96 8.71 13.59 -8.83
CA TYR A 96 10.01 12.92 -8.97
C TYR A 96 10.07 11.91 -10.12
N PHE A 97 8.95 11.38 -10.57
CA PHE A 97 8.90 10.37 -11.63
C PHE A 97 8.23 10.93 -12.88
N THR A 98 8.71 10.54 -14.04
CA THR A 98 8.04 10.79 -15.33
C THR A 98 6.84 9.86 -15.50
N GLN A 99 5.98 10.13 -16.48
CA GLN A 99 4.88 9.21 -16.82
C GLN A 99 5.41 7.83 -17.23
N GLU A 100 6.46 7.79 -18.05
CA GLU A 100 7.08 6.56 -18.54
C GLU A 100 7.64 5.70 -17.39
N GLU A 101 8.33 6.33 -16.44
CA GLU A 101 8.84 5.61 -15.25
C GLU A 101 7.71 5.04 -14.38
N ILE A 102 6.58 5.74 -14.26
CA ILE A 102 5.39 5.23 -13.56
C ILE A 102 4.80 4.04 -14.32
N ASP A 103 4.71 4.11 -15.65
CA ASP A 103 4.20 3.04 -16.49
C ASP A 103 5.08 1.79 -16.40
N ASP A 104 6.41 1.95 -16.37
CA ASP A 104 7.37 0.87 -16.16
C ASP A 104 7.21 0.21 -14.79
N MET A 105 7.03 0.99 -13.73
CA MET A 105 6.73 0.46 -12.40
C MET A 105 5.43 -0.34 -12.40
N ILE A 106 4.39 0.15 -13.04
CA ILE A 106 3.11 -0.56 -13.19
C ILE A 106 3.31 -1.87 -13.94
N ALA A 107 4.05 -1.86 -15.06
CA ALA A 107 4.37 -3.06 -15.83
C ALA A 107 5.10 -4.09 -14.97
N TYR A 108 6.08 -3.66 -14.16
CA TYR A 108 6.75 -4.53 -13.20
C TYR A 108 5.77 -5.17 -12.21
N TYR A 109 4.93 -4.37 -11.53
CA TYR A 109 3.98 -4.91 -10.55
C TYR A 109 2.88 -5.78 -11.16
N LYS A 110 2.53 -5.57 -12.42
CA LYS A 110 1.63 -6.45 -13.19
C LYS A 110 2.31 -7.74 -13.69
N SER A 111 3.64 -7.81 -13.68
CA SER A 111 4.37 -9.02 -14.08
C SER A 111 4.16 -10.19 -13.11
N PRO A 112 4.44 -11.45 -13.53
CA PRO A 112 4.38 -12.60 -12.62
C PRO A 112 5.26 -12.44 -11.39
N VAL A 113 6.46 -11.88 -11.55
CA VAL A 113 7.44 -11.66 -10.48
C VAL A 113 6.94 -10.55 -9.55
N GLY A 114 6.47 -9.41 -10.07
CA GLY A 114 5.95 -8.30 -9.29
C GLY A 114 4.74 -8.73 -8.44
N ARG A 115 3.79 -9.46 -9.03
CA ARG A 115 2.65 -10.03 -8.29
C ARG A 115 3.08 -11.00 -7.19
N LYS A 116 4.08 -11.85 -7.47
CA LYS A 116 4.65 -12.77 -6.46
C LYS A 116 5.29 -11.98 -5.32
N TYR A 117 6.09 -10.97 -5.64
CA TYR A 117 6.74 -10.10 -4.65
C TYR A 117 5.71 -9.46 -3.70
N VAL A 118 4.69 -8.79 -4.25
CA VAL A 118 3.64 -8.14 -3.45
C VAL A 118 2.90 -9.14 -2.55
N ARG A 119 2.66 -10.36 -3.04
CA ARG A 119 2.00 -11.41 -2.27
C ARG A 119 2.86 -11.94 -1.14
N MET A 120 4.16 -12.14 -1.40
CA MET A 120 5.08 -12.77 -0.42
C MET A 120 5.66 -11.78 0.58
N LYS A 121 5.70 -10.47 0.27
CA LYS A 121 6.26 -9.45 1.14
C LYS A 121 5.74 -9.48 2.59
N PRO A 122 4.42 -9.60 2.85
CA PRO A 122 3.90 -9.71 4.22
C PRO A 122 4.40 -10.96 4.96
N ASP A 123 4.48 -12.10 4.28
CA ASP A 123 4.93 -13.37 4.87
C ASP A 123 6.40 -13.30 5.24
N ILE A 124 7.24 -12.78 4.32
CA ILE A 124 8.68 -12.54 4.57
C ILE A 124 8.86 -11.62 5.78
N THR A 125 8.11 -10.51 5.83
CA THR A 125 8.18 -9.58 6.97
C THR A 125 7.78 -10.25 8.28
N LYS A 126 6.71 -11.06 8.27
CA LYS A 126 6.25 -11.81 9.44
C LYS A 126 7.31 -12.80 9.93
N GLU A 127 7.94 -13.54 9.02
CA GLU A 127 9.01 -14.49 9.37
C GLU A 127 10.21 -13.77 9.99
N ILE A 128 10.63 -12.61 9.44
CA ILE A 128 11.71 -11.80 10.02
C ILE A 128 11.35 -11.33 11.43
N VAL A 129 10.13 -10.80 11.62
CA VAL A 129 9.67 -10.34 12.94
C VAL A 129 9.65 -11.49 13.94
N MET A 130 9.19 -12.67 13.53
CA MET A 130 9.22 -13.86 14.39
C MET A 130 10.64 -14.22 14.78
N LYS A 131 11.60 -14.24 13.86
CA LYS A 131 13.02 -14.48 14.17
C LYS A 131 13.60 -13.44 15.14
N VAL A 132 13.27 -12.17 14.95
CA VAL A 132 13.68 -11.13 15.89
C VAL A 132 13.22 -11.46 17.32
N ILE A 133 11.97 -11.89 17.47
CA ILE A 133 11.38 -12.19 18.78
C ILE A 133 11.93 -13.48 19.38
N THR A 134 12.08 -14.54 18.57
CA THR A 134 12.38 -15.89 19.07
C THR A 134 13.88 -16.21 19.13
N GLU A 135 14.70 -15.53 18.33
CA GLU A 135 16.13 -15.82 18.22
C GLU A 135 16.96 -14.59 18.64
N TYR A 136 16.86 -13.45 17.95
CA TYR A 136 17.79 -12.33 18.10
C TYR A 136 17.62 -11.58 19.43
N LEU A 137 16.39 -11.34 19.91
CA LEU A 137 16.18 -10.69 21.21
C LEU A 137 16.67 -11.55 22.42
N PRO A 138 16.45 -12.89 22.45
CA PRO A 138 17.04 -13.73 23.47
C PRO A 138 18.57 -13.78 23.44
N GLU A 139 19.18 -13.83 22.24
CA GLU A 139 20.65 -13.77 22.08
C GLU A 139 21.20 -12.45 22.60
N MET A 140 20.67 -11.33 22.19
CA MET A 140 21.06 -10.00 22.66
C MET A 140 20.96 -9.89 24.20
N LYS A 141 19.89 -10.45 24.80
CA LYS A 141 19.71 -10.44 26.27
C LYS A 141 20.77 -11.29 26.97
N LYS A 142 21.26 -12.36 26.37
CA LYS A 142 22.37 -13.18 26.94
C LYS A 142 23.67 -12.39 26.90
N GLU A 143 23.98 -11.71 25.78
CA GLU A 143 25.17 -10.91 25.65
C GLU A 143 25.21 -9.74 26.64
N MET A 144 24.09 -9.05 26.88
CA MET A 144 23.99 -7.96 27.85
C MET A 144 24.11 -8.40 29.33
N LYS A 145 23.98 -9.71 29.64
CA LYS A 145 24.11 -10.25 30.98
C LYS A 145 25.51 -10.79 31.32
N VAL A 146 26.43 -10.73 30.38
CA VAL A 146 27.81 -11.23 30.51
C VAL A 146 28.76 -10.16 31.07
N GLU A 147 28.29 -8.94 31.33
CA GLU A 147 28.99 -7.92 32.11
C GLU A 147 28.48 -7.92 33.58
#